data_416d35703bbf150866b08f9dce5d0946
#
_entry.id   416d35703bbf150866b08f9dce5d0946
#
_cell.length_a   1.000
_cell.length_b   1.000
_cell.length_c   1.000
_cell.angle_alpha   90.00
_cell.angle_beta   90.00
_cell.angle_gamma   90.00
#
_symmetry.space_group_name_H-M   'P 1'
#
loop_
_entity.id
_entity.type
_entity.pdbx_description
1 polymer ?
#
loop_
_entity_poly.entity_id
_entity_poly.type
_entity_poly.pdbx_seq_one_letter_code
_entity_poly.pdbx_strand_id
1 'polypeptide(L)'
;MKYDAYGDVAQNNGREGHAHRHSVLLREVVRICRSVWGARVQMEPEDYAPYSDYRPDMAAPHAGESGSTYLGELKLIDPLSSNPADIMRRGAKVAFGNTEPSMKEKVYGLKEQGAEGDGNFDPKTGEGHVPARPGDYDRARAQGYDVQLLLFETFGGAGPGVMRLLRKLSDEVSNRLSHAQYDQTSWSARNWRTYQTQRLSVVLQLGAVEGIMRELGLAADRAVDPGDQRAA
;
A
#
# COMPACT_ATOMS: atom_id res chain seq x y z
N MET A 1 -14.11 24.34 10.32
CA MET A 1 -13.79 22.91 10.49
C MET A 1 -13.44 22.71 11.96
N LYS A 2 -14.04 21.74 12.64
CA LYS A 2 -13.66 21.44 14.04
C LYS A 2 -12.65 20.31 13.99
N TYR A 3 -11.42 20.58 14.40
CA TYR A 3 -10.41 19.54 14.59
C TYR A 3 -10.67 18.86 15.93
N ASP A 4 -10.60 17.54 15.95
CA ASP A 4 -10.65 16.78 17.20
C ASP A 4 -9.27 16.78 17.88
N ALA A 5 -9.25 16.39 19.15
CA ALA A 5 -8.02 16.39 19.97
C ALA A 5 -6.98 15.35 19.47
N TYR A 6 -7.38 14.44 18.61
CA TYR A 6 -6.52 13.36 18.10
C TYR A 6 -6.04 13.59 16.66
N GLY A 7 -6.53 14.65 16.01
CA GLY A 7 -6.16 14.99 14.64
C GLY A 7 -6.77 14.08 13.57
N ASP A 8 -7.73 13.22 13.93
CA ASP A 8 -8.35 12.25 13.02
C ASP A 8 -9.08 12.95 11.87
N VAL A 9 -9.77 14.05 12.17
CA VAL A 9 -10.46 14.88 11.18
C VAL A 9 -9.45 15.50 10.20
N ALA A 10 -8.30 15.97 10.70
CA ALA A 10 -7.26 16.55 9.85
C ALA A 10 -6.60 15.48 8.95
N GLN A 11 -6.48 14.25 9.44
CA GLN A 11 -5.92 13.14 8.65
C GLN A 11 -6.87 12.66 7.56
N ASN A 12 -8.18 12.74 7.78
CA ASN A 12 -9.19 12.15 6.89
C ASN A 12 -9.90 13.14 5.98
N ASN A 13 -9.73 14.44 6.19
CA ASN A 13 -10.55 15.47 5.53
C ASN A 13 -10.03 16.00 4.20
N GLY A 14 -9.13 15.34 3.50
CA GLY A 14 -8.71 15.88 2.22
C GLY A 14 -8.36 14.80 1.20
N ARG A 15 -9.01 14.83 0.03
CA ARG A 15 -8.52 14.08 -1.14
C ARG A 15 -7.05 14.35 -1.40
N GLU A 16 -6.60 15.59 -1.20
CA GLU A 16 -5.21 16.02 -1.37
C GLU A 16 -4.28 15.39 -0.32
N GLY A 17 -4.66 15.36 0.95
CA GLY A 17 -3.88 14.73 2.01
C GLY A 17 -3.72 13.21 1.82
N HIS A 18 -4.78 12.54 1.37
CA HIS A 18 -4.73 11.13 1.06
C HIS A 18 -3.83 10.84 -0.15
N ALA A 19 -3.98 11.60 -1.23
CA ALA A 19 -3.15 11.48 -2.44
C ALA A 19 -1.68 11.77 -2.14
N HIS A 20 -1.39 12.79 -1.31
CA HIS A 20 -0.03 13.09 -0.89
C HIS A 20 0.62 11.92 -0.13
N ARG A 21 -0.07 11.38 0.89
CA ARG A 21 0.43 10.23 1.66
C ARG A 21 0.66 9.01 0.78
N HIS A 22 -0.28 8.73 -0.14
CA HIS A 22 -0.13 7.65 -1.12
C HIS A 22 1.13 7.85 -1.96
N SER A 23 1.34 9.04 -2.53
CA SER A 23 2.48 9.33 -3.39
C SER A 23 3.83 9.28 -2.66
N VAL A 24 3.88 9.77 -1.40
CA VAL A 24 5.10 9.70 -0.58
C VAL A 24 5.45 8.25 -0.25
N LEU A 25 4.46 7.47 0.16
CA LEU A 25 4.65 6.06 0.48
C LEU A 25 5.02 5.23 -0.76
N LEU A 26 4.35 5.46 -1.89
CA LEU A 26 4.64 4.78 -3.15
C LEU A 26 6.08 5.02 -3.60
N ARG A 27 6.56 6.26 -3.57
CA ARG A 27 7.95 6.60 -3.88
C ARG A 27 8.93 5.82 -3.01
N GLU A 28 8.63 5.69 -1.73
CA GLU A 28 9.50 4.96 -0.81
C GLU A 28 9.46 3.45 -1.07
N VAL A 29 8.29 2.86 -1.31
CA VAL A 29 8.17 1.44 -1.71
C VAL A 29 8.96 1.17 -3.00
N VAL A 30 8.79 2.01 -4.02
CA VAL A 30 9.53 1.90 -5.29
C VAL A 30 11.04 2.05 -5.06
N ARG A 31 11.48 2.99 -4.21
CA ARG A 31 12.89 3.15 -3.85
C ARG A 31 13.47 1.90 -3.19
N ILE A 32 12.73 1.28 -2.27
CA ILE A 32 13.13 0.03 -1.63
C ILE A 32 13.22 -1.09 -2.68
N CYS A 33 12.23 -1.24 -3.55
CA CYS A 33 12.25 -2.23 -4.61
C CYS A 33 13.42 -1.99 -5.58
N ARG A 34 13.71 -0.73 -5.95
CA ARG A 34 14.84 -0.38 -6.81
C ARG A 34 16.20 -0.70 -6.18
N SER A 35 16.31 -0.63 -4.87
CA SER A 35 17.56 -1.00 -4.18
C SER A 35 17.92 -2.49 -4.32
N VAL A 36 16.94 -3.33 -4.64
CA VAL A 36 17.10 -4.78 -4.81
C VAL A 36 16.95 -5.19 -6.27
N TRP A 37 15.89 -4.75 -6.93
CA TRP A 37 15.54 -5.13 -8.30
C TRP A 37 16.12 -4.20 -9.37
N GLY A 38 16.78 -3.09 -8.97
CA GLY A 38 17.40 -2.14 -9.87
C GLY A 38 16.42 -1.23 -10.60
N ALA A 39 16.93 -0.59 -11.67
CA ALA A 39 16.21 0.43 -12.43
C ALA A 39 14.97 -0.09 -13.20
N ARG A 40 14.78 -1.41 -13.31
CA ARG A 40 13.62 -2.02 -13.97
C ARG A 40 12.30 -1.77 -13.23
N VAL A 41 12.35 -1.34 -11.96
CA VAL A 41 11.15 -1.01 -11.21
C VAL A 41 10.61 0.34 -11.68
N GLN A 42 9.39 0.33 -12.19
CA GLN A 42 8.67 1.49 -12.69
C GLN A 42 7.61 1.92 -11.68
N MET A 43 7.43 3.22 -11.50
CA MET A 43 6.35 3.82 -10.72
C MET A 43 5.27 4.31 -11.67
N GLU A 44 4.01 3.97 -11.39
CA GLU A 44 2.84 4.33 -12.18
C GLU A 44 3.02 4.10 -13.70
N PRO A 45 3.41 2.88 -14.12
CA PRO A 45 3.75 2.61 -15.51
C PRO A 45 2.51 2.67 -16.40
N GLU A 46 2.63 3.31 -17.57
CA GLU A 46 1.54 3.40 -18.54
C GLU A 46 1.43 2.16 -19.44
N ASP A 47 2.54 1.44 -19.61
CA ASP A 47 2.64 0.30 -20.53
C ASP A 47 1.76 -0.91 -20.16
N TYR A 48 1.25 -0.95 -18.93
CA TYR A 48 0.40 -2.04 -18.41
C TYR A 48 -1.10 -1.71 -18.44
N ALA A 49 -1.49 -0.51 -18.87
CA ALA A 49 -2.89 -0.11 -18.98
C ALA A 49 -3.74 -1.02 -19.90
N PRO A 50 -3.21 -1.59 -21.01
CA PRO A 50 -3.99 -2.50 -21.86
C PRO A 50 -4.39 -3.80 -21.17
N TYR A 51 -3.72 -4.18 -20.09
CA TYR A 51 -3.94 -5.43 -19.38
C TYR A 51 -4.80 -5.29 -18.12
N SER A 52 -5.14 -4.06 -17.77
CA SER A 52 -6.03 -3.72 -16.66
C SER A 52 -6.81 -2.47 -17.03
N ASP A 53 -8.04 -2.34 -16.51
CA ASP A 53 -8.81 -1.09 -16.60
C ASP A 53 -8.20 0.00 -15.68
N TYR A 54 -7.23 -0.40 -14.87
CA TYR A 54 -6.54 0.45 -13.91
C TYR A 54 -5.02 0.37 -14.12
N ARG A 55 -4.36 1.53 -14.01
CA ARG A 55 -2.90 1.62 -14.01
C ARG A 55 -2.36 1.15 -12.66
N PRO A 56 -1.45 0.17 -12.62
CA PRO A 56 -0.84 -0.25 -11.37
C PRO A 56 0.05 0.86 -10.80
N ASP A 57 0.16 0.92 -9.47
CA ASP A 57 1.03 1.89 -8.81
C ASP A 57 2.51 1.60 -9.07
N MET A 58 2.87 0.33 -9.24
CA MET A 58 4.24 -0.06 -9.60
C MET A 58 4.27 -1.33 -10.43
N ALA A 59 5.32 -1.44 -11.27
CA ALA A 59 5.65 -2.65 -11.99
C ALA A 59 7.14 -2.97 -11.88
N ALA A 60 7.46 -4.26 -11.84
CA ALA A 60 8.84 -4.75 -11.86
C ALA A 60 8.93 -6.00 -12.76
N PRO A 61 9.41 -5.86 -14.01
CA PRO A 61 9.61 -6.98 -14.92
C PRO A 61 10.51 -8.06 -14.31
N HIS A 62 10.15 -9.32 -14.49
CA HIS A 62 10.88 -10.50 -14.00
C HIS A 62 11.07 -10.57 -12.47
N ALA A 63 10.28 -9.80 -11.71
CA ALA A 63 10.31 -9.81 -10.26
C ALA A 63 9.13 -10.57 -9.63
N GLY A 64 8.16 -11.00 -10.42
CA GLY A 64 7.02 -11.79 -9.98
C GLY A 64 7.34 -13.26 -9.74
N GLU A 65 6.32 -14.03 -9.42
CA GLU A 65 6.43 -15.48 -9.31
C GLU A 65 6.83 -16.09 -10.66
N SER A 66 7.68 -17.11 -10.63
CA SER A 66 8.19 -17.80 -11.83
C SER A 66 8.79 -16.87 -12.89
N GLY A 67 9.33 -15.71 -12.50
CA GLY A 67 9.93 -14.74 -13.42
C GLY A 67 8.92 -13.87 -14.18
N SER A 68 7.66 -13.90 -13.81
CA SER A 68 6.63 -13.00 -14.34
C SER A 68 6.89 -11.54 -13.95
N THR A 69 6.12 -10.62 -14.52
CA THR A 69 6.16 -9.23 -14.06
C THR A 69 5.34 -9.06 -12.78
N TYR A 70 5.96 -8.49 -11.77
CA TYR A 70 5.30 -8.08 -10.54
C TYR A 70 4.54 -6.77 -10.75
N LEU A 71 3.26 -6.72 -10.42
CA LEU A 71 2.44 -5.53 -10.39
C LEU A 71 1.99 -5.26 -8.95
N GLY A 72 2.30 -4.09 -8.41
CA GLY A 72 1.89 -3.67 -7.07
C GLY A 72 0.79 -2.63 -7.13
N GLU A 73 -0.30 -2.90 -6.43
CA GLU A 73 -1.39 -1.96 -6.18
C GLU A 73 -1.37 -1.54 -4.72
N LEU A 74 -1.06 -0.26 -4.45
CA LEU A 74 -0.94 0.29 -3.11
C LEU A 74 -2.24 0.91 -2.67
N LYS A 75 -2.71 0.56 -1.49
CA LYS A 75 -3.89 1.14 -0.85
C LYS A 75 -3.57 1.56 0.56
N LEU A 76 -4.03 2.75 0.91
CA LEU A 76 -4.06 3.24 2.28
C LEU A 76 -5.45 3.00 2.86
N ILE A 77 -5.50 2.44 4.05
CA ILE A 77 -6.73 2.29 4.81
C ILE A 77 -6.64 3.10 6.11
N ASP A 78 -7.75 3.71 6.46
CA ASP A 78 -7.90 4.31 7.76
C ASP A 78 -8.42 3.25 8.73
N PRO A 79 -7.68 2.91 9.80
CA PRO A 79 -8.14 1.98 10.80
C PRO A 79 -9.21 2.55 11.70
N LEU A 80 -9.38 3.88 11.68
CA LEU A 80 -10.38 4.55 12.50
C LEU A 80 -11.74 4.47 11.80
N SER A 81 -12.64 3.73 12.40
CA SER A 81 -14.05 3.79 12.04
C SER A 81 -14.58 5.20 12.36
N SER A 82 -15.57 5.67 11.59
CA SER A 82 -16.31 6.89 11.93
C SER A 82 -17.01 6.83 13.32
N ASN A 83 -16.99 5.67 13.96
CA ASN A 83 -17.54 5.46 15.30
C ASN A 83 -16.41 5.23 16.32
N PRO A 84 -16.12 6.22 17.19
CA PRO A 84 -15.07 6.13 18.22
C PRO A 84 -15.23 4.95 19.18
N ALA A 85 -16.46 4.48 19.43
CA ALA A 85 -16.71 3.32 20.28
C ALA A 85 -16.20 2.00 19.66
N ASP A 86 -16.15 1.91 18.34
CA ASP A 86 -15.61 0.74 17.64
C ASP A 86 -14.09 0.71 17.66
N ILE A 87 -13.43 1.87 17.69
CA ILE A 87 -11.98 2.01 17.77
C ILE A 87 -11.46 1.39 19.06
N MET A 88 -12.09 1.73 20.19
CA MET A 88 -11.68 1.22 21.51
C MET A 88 -11.92 -0.29 21.68
N ARG A 89 -12.90 -0.86 20.96
CA ARG A 89 -13.25 -2.28 21.07
C ARG A 89 -12.39 -3.20 20.23
N ARG A 90 -11.85 -2.74 19.12
CA ARG A 90 -11.41 -3.63 18.05
C ARG A 90 -9.92 -3.57 17.71
N GLY A 91 -9.22 -2.46 18.01
CA GLY A 91 -7.79 -2.32 17.70
C GLY A 91 -7.43 -2.46 16.21
N ALA A 92 -6.20 -2.15 15.87
CA ALA A 92 -5.69 -2.13 14.48
C ALA A 92 -5.87 -3.45 13.68
N LYS A 93 -5.88 -4.61 14.37
CA LYS A 93 -6.13 -5.91 13.72
C LYS A 93 -7.47 -6.00 12.99
N VAL A 94 -8.45 -5.18 13.36
CA VAL A 94 -9.79 -5.23 12.80
C VAL A 94 -9.92 -4.39 11.53
N ALA A 95 -9.14 -3.32 11.40
CA ALA A 95 -9.14 -2.53 10.18
C ALA A 95 -8.70 -3.36 8.97
N PHE A 96 -7.62 -4.12 9.09
CA PHE A 96 -7.24 -5.09 8.06
C PHE A 96 -8.31 -6.18 7.87
N GLY A 97 -8.87 -6.72 8.96
CA GLY A 97 -9.88 -7.79 8.91
C GLY A 97 -11.16 -7.39 8.18
N ASN A 98 -11.60 -6.14 8.29
CA ASN A 98 -12.85 -5.67 7.68
C ASN A 98 -12.64 -5.08 6.27
N THR A 99 -11.52 -4.41 6.04
CA THR A 99 -11.29 -3.65 4.80
C THR A 99 -10.49 -4.46 3.78
N GLU A 100 -9.57 -5.31 4.23
CA GLU A 100 -8.75 -6.15 3.34
C GLU A 100 -9.60 -7.07 2.42
N PRO A 101 -10.66 -7.76 2.90
CA PRO A 101 -11.50 -8.58 2.02
C PRO A 101 -12.14 -7.76 0.90
N SER A 102 -12.71 -6.59 1.21
CA SER A 102 -13.33 -5.71 0.21
C SER A 102 -12.30 -5.19 -0.80
N MET A 103 -11.09 -4.83 -0.35
CA MET A 103 -10.02 -4.41 -1.27
C MET A 103 -9.50 -5.57 -2.13
N LYS A 104 -9.42 -6.78 -1.57
CA LYS A 104 -9.08 -7.98 -2.34
C LYS A 104 -10.14 -8.29 -3.39
N GLU A 105 -11.42 -8.20 -3.05
CA GLU A 105 -12.52 -8.38 -3.99
C GLU A 105 -12.41 -7.37 -5.15
N LYS A 106 -12.13 -6.11 -4.85
CA LYS A 106 -11.93 -5.09 -5.86
C LYS A 106 -10.75 -5.40 -6.79
N VAL A 107 -9.61 -5.79 -6.26
CA VAL A 107 -8.38 -6.05 -7.05
C VAL A 107 -8.43 -7.38 -7.78
N TYR A 108 -8.87 -8.45 -7.10
CA TYR A 108 -8.79 -9.83 -7.59
C TYR A 108 -10.12 -10.41 -8.05
N GLY A 109 -11.22 -9.65 -7.91
CA GLY A 109 -12.56 -10.13 -8.16
C GLY A 109 -13.10 -11.05 -7.07
N LEU A 110 -14.35 -11.38 -7.22
CA LEU A 110 -15.05 -12.33 -6.37
C LEU A 110 -15.28 -13.63 -7.16
N LYS A 111 -14.89 -14.76 -6.58
CA LYS A 111 -15.23 -16.06 -7.13
C LYS A 111 -16.68 -16.39 -6.78
N GLU A 112 -17.35 -17.09 -7.69
CA GLU A 112 -18.67 -17.64 -7.43
C GLU A 112 -18.66 -18.52 -6.20
N GLN A 113 -19.69 -18.36 -5.36
CA GLN A 113 -19.87 -19.14 -4.15
C GLN A 113 -21.34 -19.62 -4.07
N GLY A 114 -21.53 -20.88 -3.70
CA GLY A 114 -22.84 -21.52 -3.71
C GLY A 114 -23.27 -21.97 -5.09
N ALA A 115 -24.33 -22.76 -5.16
CA ALA A 115 -24.78 -23.36 -6.40
C ALA A 115 -25.98 -22.62 -7.03
N GLU A 116 -26.98 -22.28 -6.24
CA GLU A 116 -28.18 -21.55 -6.64
C GLU A 116 -28.92 -21.07 -5.39
N GLY A 117 -29.64 -19.96 -5.47
CA GLY A 117 -30.45 -19.43 -4.40
C GLY A 117 -30.47 -17.92 -4.36
N ASP A 118 -31.46 -17.35 -3.68
CA ASP A 118 -31.54 -15.93 -3.43
C ASP A 118 -30.84 -15.59 -2.10
N GLY A 119 -29.95 -14.62 -2.14
CA GLY A 119 -29.31 -14.08 -0.96
C GLY A 119 -27.81 -14.37 -0.83
N ASN A 120 -27.21 -13.86 0.24
CA ASN A 120 -25.81 -14.02 0.52
C ASN A 120 -25.46 -15.47 0.84
N PHE A 121 -24.33 -15.93 0.33
CA PHE A 121 -23.80 -17.27 0.63
C PHE A 121 -23.41 -17.37 2.11
N ASP A 122 -23.95 -18.38 2.81
CA ASP A 122 -23.51 -18.73 4.16
C ASP A 122 -22.52 -19.92 4.09
N PRO A 123 -21.23 -19.72 4.40
CA PRO A 123 -20.22 -20.78 4.34
C PRO A 123 -20.45 -21.91 5.37
N LYS A 124 -21.31 -21.69 6.38
CA LYS A 124 -21.60 -22.72 7.41
C LYS A 124 -22.69 -23.68 6.95
N THR A 125 -23.70 -23.16 6.28
CA THR A 125 -24.85 -23.96 5.81
C THR A 125 -24.66 -24.40 4.35
N GLY A 126 -23.84 -23.69 3.57
CA GLY A 126 -23.69 -23.88 2.13
C GLY A 126 -24.86 -23.29 1.31
N GLU A 127 -25.77 -22.57 1.96
CA GLU A 127 -26.93 -21.96 1.33
C GLU A 127 -26.63 -20.59 0.75
N GLY A 128 -27.42 -20.16 -0.22
CA GLY A 128 -27.30 -18.90 -0.90
C GLY A 128 -26.33 -18.94 -2.09
N HIS A 129 -26.29 -17.85 -2.84
CA HIS A 129 -25.45 -17.71 -4.03
C HIS A 129 -24.87 -16.30 -4.13
N VAL A 130 -23.58 -16.22 -4.36
CA VAL A 130 -22.87 -14.98 -4.70
C VAL A 130 -22.24 -15.15 -6.08
N PRO A 131 -22.70 -14.40 -7.09
CA PRO A 131 -22.15 -14.51 -8.44
C PRO A 131 -20.70 -14.05 -8.51
N ALA A 132 -19.93 -14.65 -9.41
CA ALA A 132 -18.58 -14.20 -9.70
C ALA A 132 -18.60 -12.75 -10.21
N ARG A 133 -17.65 -11.95 -9.76
CA ARG A 133 -17.42 -10.58 -10.27
C ARG A 133 -15.95 -10.40 -10.64
N PRO A 134 -15.65 -9.85 -11.83
CA PRO A 134 -14.27 -9.58 -12.21
C PRO A 134 -13.66 -8.51 -11.30
N GLY A 135 -12.37 -8.64 -11.01
CA GLY A 135 -11.58 -7.64 -10.33
C GLY A 135 -10.91 -6.68 -11.31
N ASP A 136 -10.45 -5.56 -10.78
CA ASP A 136 -9.75 -4.51 -11.55
C ASP A 136 -8.55 -5.07 -12.34
N TYR A 137 -7.92 -6.16 -11.86
CA TYR A 137 -6.72 -6.75 -12.43
C TYR A 137 -6.92 -8.18 -13.00
N ASP A 138 -8.13 -8.62 -13.20
CA ASP A 138 -8.38 -9.98 -13.71
C ASP A 138 -7.73 -10.22 -15.08
N ARG A 139 -7.76 -9.23 -15.97
CA ARG A 139 -7.12 -9.34 -17.30
C ARG A 139 -5.60 -9.46 -17.18
N ALA A 140 -4.98 -8.67 -16.29
CA ALA A 140 -3.54 -8.74 -16.04
C ALA A 140 -3.16 -10.13 -15.48
N ARG A 141 -3.93 -10.63 -14.52
CA ARG A 141 -3.71 -11.96 -13.94
C ARG A 141 -3.88 -13.09 -14.97
N ALA A 142 -4.87 -12.99 -15.84
CA ALA A 142 -5.08 -13.95 -16.94
C ALA A 142 -3.91 -13.97 -17.93
N GLN A 143 -3.16 -12.86 -18.04
CA GLN A 143 -1.94 -12.73 -18.83
C GLN A 143 -0.67 -13.20 -18.09
N GLY A 144 -0.81 -13.70 -16.86
CA GLY A 144 0.30 -14.24 -16.09
C GLY A 144 1.07 -13.21 -15.27
N TYR A 145 0.56 -11.99 -15.10
CA TYR A 145 1.17 -11.01 -14.20
C TYR A 145 0.95 -11.39 -12.73
N ASP A 146 1.98 -11.18 -11.91
CA ASP A 146 1.92 -11.36 -10.45
C ASP A 146 1.39 -10.08 -9.80
N VAL A 147 0.06 -10.00 -9.64
CA VAL A 147 -0.61 -8.83 -9.04
C VAL A 147 -0.67 -8.95 -7.53
N GLN A 148 -0.15 -7.96 -6.83
CA GLN A 148 -0.09 -7.91 -5.37
C GLN A 148 -0.72 -6.64 -4.80
N LEU A 149 -1.67 -6.82 -3.89
CA LEU A 149 -2.26 -5.73 -3.11
C LEU A 149 -1.34 -5.38 -1.93
N LEU A 150 -0.82 -4.14 -1.94
CA LEU A 150 0.05 -3.56 -0.92
C LEU A 150 -0.76 -2.65 -0.01
N LEU A 151 -1.29 -3.22 1.07
CA LEU A 151 -2.16 -2.52 2.00
C LEU A 151 -1.36 -1.92 3.16
N PHE A 152 -1.61 -0.64 3.45
CA PHE A 152 -1.03 0.05 4.60
C PHE A 152 -2.13 0.73 5.42
N GLU A 153 -1.95 0.78 6.72
CA GLU A 153 -2.75 1.63 7.61
C GLU A 153 -2.14 3.02 7.72
N THR A 154 -2.99 4.03 7.86
CA THR A 154 -2.55 5.43 8.00
C THR A 154 -1.64 5.68 9.22
N PHE A 155 -1.66 4.81 10.22
CA PHE A 155 -0.77 4.85 11.39
C PHE A 155 0.53 4.05 11.24
N GLY A 156 0.83 3.52 10.08
CA GLY A 156 2.11 2.86 9.79
C GLY A 156 2.07 1.33 9.81
N GLY A 157 0.90 0.73 9.98
CA GLY A 157 0.74 -0.72 9.87
C GLY A 157 0.89 -1.21 8.43
N ALA A 158 1.52 -2.37 8.24
CA ALA A 158 1.74 -3.00 6.96
C ALA A 158 0.94 -4.31 6.84
N GLY A 159 0.14 -4.43 5.80
CA GLY A 159 -0.67 -5.61 5.52
C GLY A 159 0.14 -6.81 5.01
N PRO A 160 -0.49 -7.99 4.91
CA PRO A 160 0.18 -9.22 4.52
C PRO A 160 0.90 -9.16 3.17
N GLY A 161 0.34 -8.43 2.18
CA GLY A 161 0.97 -8.25 0.86
C GLY A 161 2.30 -7.51 0.95
N VAL A 162 2.35 -6.45 1.75
CA VAL A 162 3.58 -5.68 2.01
C VAL A 162 4.62 -6.55 2.71
N MET A 163 4.20 -7.34 3.70
CA MET A 163 5.10 -8.23 4.43
C MET A 163 5.65 -9.35 3.54
N ARG A 164 4.87 -9.86 2.57
CA ARG A 164 5.37 -10.80 1.56
C ARG A 164 6.38 -10.14 0.62
N LEU A 165 6.10 -8.92 0.14
CA LEU A 165 7.04 -8.15 -0.68
C LEU A 165 8.36 -7.94 0.06
N LEU A 166 8.33 -7.43 1.29
CA LEU A 166 9.55 -7.20 2.08
C LEU A 166 10.32 -8.49 2.38
N ARG A 167 9.62 -9.62 2.57
CA ARG A 167 10.27 -10.91 2.72
C ARG A 167 11.00 -11.30 1.44
N LYS A 168 10.32 -11.25 0.28
CA LYS A 168 10.90 -11.56 -1.01
C LYS A 168 12.16 -10.72 -1.27
N LEU A 169 12.08 -9.41 -1.09
CA LEU A 169 13.22 -8.51 -1.23
C LEU A 169 14.36 -8.84 -0.24
N SER A 170 14.01 -9.15 1.02
CA SER A 170 15.01 -9.48 2.04
C SER A 170 15.76 -10.78 1.75
N ASP A 171 15.09 -11.75 1.13
CA ASP A 171 15.70 -13.02 0.76
C ASP A 171 16.75 -12.82 -0.34
N GLU A 172 16.50 -11.91 -1.31
CA GLU A 172 17.44 -11.57 -2.36
C GLU A 172 18.70 -10.85 -1.85
N VAL A 173 18.59 -10.05 -0.77
CA VAL A 173 19.75 -9.38 -0.14
C VAL A 173 20.25 -10.11 1.09
N SER A 174 19.86 -11.39 1.27
CA SER A 174 20.20 -12.21 2.45
C SER A 174 19.86 -11.54 3.78
N ASN A 175 18.83 -10.68 3.79
CA ASN A 175 18.35 -9.91 4.94
C ASN A 175 19.45 -9.10 5.66
N ARG A 176 20.51 -8.70 4.94
CA ARG A 176 21.66 -7.96 5.48
C ARG A 176 21.51 -6.47 5.24
N LEU A 177 21.87 -5.68 6.25
CA LEU A 177 22.01 -4.24 6.15
C LEU A 177 23.32 -3.88 5.39
N SER A 178 23.27 -2.86 4.54
CA SER A 178 24.50 -2.20 4.07
C SER A 178 25.13 -1.39 5.21
N HIS A 179 26.42 -1.02 5.08
CA HIS A 179 27.09 -0.18 6.06
C HIS A 179 26.30 1.12 6.31
N ALA A 180 25.89 1.82 5.28
CA ALA A 180 25.13 3.05 5.39
C ALA A 180 23.76 2.86 6.08
N GLN A 181 23.11 1.72 5.85
CA GLN A 181 21.86 1.38 6.56
C GLN A 181 22.15 1.05 8.03
N TYR A 182 23.23 0.33 8.31
CA TYR A 182 23.60 -0.01 9.69
C TYR A 182 23.85 1.25 10.51
N ASP A 183 24.54 2.26 9.96
CA ASP A 183 24.80 3.53 10.63
C ASP A 183 23.51 4.34 10.90
N GLN A 184 22.46 4.11 10.13
CA GLN A 184 21.16 4.75 10.30
C GLN A 184 20.19 3.96 11.19
N THR A 185 20.54 2.73 11.58
CA THR A 185 19.64 1.89 12.35
C THR A 185 19.62 2.26 13.82
N SER A 186 18.44 2.12 14.41
CA SER A 186 18.30 2.03 15.85
C SER A 186 18.61 0.60 16.33
N TRP A 187 18.83 0.45 17.61
CA TRP A 187 19.03 -0.86 18.27
C TRP A 187 17.91 -1.89 17.95
N SER A 188 16.73 -1.45 17.52
CA SER A 188 15.57 -2.29 17.21
C SER A 188 15.56 -2.83 15.77
N ALA A 189 16.34 -2.25 14.85
CA ALA A 189 16.38 -2.67 13.45
C ALA A 189 17.66 -3.45 13.14
N ARG A 190 17.70 -4.73 13.50
CA ARG A 190 18.89 -5.57 13.42
C ARG A 190 19.09 -6.26 12.06
N ASN A 191 18.14 -6.11 11.13
CA ASN A 191 18.19 -6.72 9.81
C ASN A 191 17.47 -5.86 8.78
N TRP A 192 17.71 -6.14 7.50
CA TRP A 192 17.19 -5.35 6.39
C TRP A 192 15.66 -5.24 6.40
N ARG A 193 14.95 -6.35 6.62
CA ARG A 193 13.48 -6.36 6.62
C ARG A 193 12.92 -5.49 7.74
N THR A 194 13.44 -5.61 8.97
CA THR A 194 12.99 -4.79 10.10
C THR A 194 13.27 -3.31 9.86
N TYR A 195 14.45 -2.99 9.30
CA TYR A 195 14.81 -1.63 8.94
C TYR A 195 13.83 -1.03 7.92
N GLN A 196 13.52 -1.76 6.84
CA GLN A 196 12.59 -1.27 5.82
C GLN A 196 11.15 -1.13 6.36
N THR A 197 10.71 -2.05 7.21
CA THR A 197 9.39 -1.95 7.85
C THR A 197 9.28 -0.69 8.71
N GLN A 198 10.28 -0.40 9.54
CA GLN A 198 10.30 0.82 10.35
C GLN A 198 10.36 2.08 9.47
N ARG A 199 11.18 2.05 8.43
CA ARG A 199 11.31 3.16 7.50
C ARG A 199 10.00 3.49 6.80
N LEU A 200 9.26 2.50 6.30
CA LEU A 200 7.94 2.70 5.69
C LEU A 200 6.94 3.29 6.68
N SER A 201 6.94 2.80 7.93
CA SER A 201 6.09 3.34 8.98
C SER A 201 6.40 4.83 9.26
N VAL A 202 7.68 5.18 9.37
CA VAL A 202 8.11 6.58 9.59
C VAL A 202 7.74 7.47 8.40
N VAL A 203 7.97 7.02 7.18
CA VAL A 203 7.62 7.78 5.96
C VAL A 203 6.12 8.05 5.89
N LEU A 204 5.30 7.09 6.26
CA LEU A 204 3.85 7.26 6.29
C LEU A 204 3.42 8.27 7.35
N GLN A 205 4.01 8.25 8.55
CA GLN A 205 3.76 9.24 9.60
C GLN A 205 4.18 10.65 9.17
N LEU A 206 5.36 10.78 8.56
CA LEU A 206 5.83 12.08 8.05
C LEU A 206 4.89 12.62 6.95
N GLY A 207 4.44 11.76 6.04
CA GLY A 207 3.46 12.14 5.01
C GLY A 207 2.13 12.59 5.60
N ALA A 208 1.69 11.99 6.72
CA ALA A 208 0.51 12.45 7.44
C ALA A 208 0.70 13.84 8.06
N VAL A 209 1.83 14.06 8.73
CA VAL A 209 2.18 15.37 9.30
C VAL A 209 2.29 16.45 8.23
N GLU A 210 2.96 16.17 7.11
CA GLU A 210 3.06 17.10 5.98
C GLU A 210 1.68 17.46 5.40
N GLY A 211 0.77 16.48 5.29
CA GLY A 211 -0.60 16.71 4.87
C GLY A 211 -1.33 17.66 5.82
N ILE A 212 -1.25 17.42 7.13
CA ILE A 212 -1.87 18.28 8.15
C ILE A 212 -1.29 19.70 8.09
N MET A 213 0.04 19.83 7.99
CA MET A 213 0.69 21.14 7.92
C MET A 213 0.24 21.95 6.69
N ARG A 214 0.05 21.31 5.56
CA ARG A 214 -0.47 21.96 4.35
C ARG A 214 -1.91 22.46 4.54
N GLU A 215 -2.78 21.62 5.11
CA GLU A 215 -4.16 22.00 5.39
C GLU A 215 -4.27 23.18 6.38
N LEU A 216 -3.34 23.25 7.33
CA LEU A 216 -3.27 24.34 8.30
C LEU A 216 -2.59 25.60 7.74
N GLY A 217 -2.10 25.59 6.50
CA GLY A 217 -1.32 26.68 5.94
C GLY A 217 0.04 26.90 6.60
N LEU A 218 0.52 25.91 7.35
CA LEU A 218 1.81 25.93 8.07
C LEU A 218 2.96 25.34 7.24
N ALA A 219 2.67 24.75 6.09
CA ALA A 219 3.70 24.27 5.19
C ALA A 219 4.40 25.47 4.59
N ALA A 220 5.62 25.76 5.03
CA ALA A 220 6.50 26.66 4.30
C ALA A 220 6.63 26.13 2.87
N ASP A 221 6.47 26.99 1.87
CA ASP A 221 6.87 26.69 0.49
C ASP A 221 8.30 26.18 0.56
N ARG A 222 8.50 24.87 0.40
CA ARG A 222 9.84 24.32 0.23
C ARG A 222 10.38 24.99 -1.02
N ALA A 223 11.32 25.91 -0.82
CA ALA A 223 12.04 26.56 -1.87
C ALA A 223 12.38 25.53 -2.94
N VAL A 224 11.99 25.81 -4.17
CA VAL A 224 12.38 25.07 -5.37
C VAL A 224 13.88 24.79 -5.25
N ASP A 225 14.25 23.52 -5.29
CA ASP A 225 15.64 23.08 -5.26
C ASP A 225 16.43 23.86 -6.33
N PRO A 226 17.41 24.67 -5.97
CA PRO A 226 18.15 25.48 -6.96
C PRO A 226 19.01 24.61 -7.92
N GLY A 227 18.93 23.28 -7.79
CA GLY A 227 19.64 22.32 -8.65
C GLY A 227 19.03 22.10 -10.05
N ASP A 228 17.77 22.52 -10.31
CA ASP A 228 17.10 22.23 -11.59
C ASP A 228 17.27 23.35 -12.65
N GLN A 229 18.12 24.34 -12.40
CA GLN A 229 18.43 25.42 -13.35
C GLN A 229 19.76 25.22 -14.13
N ARG A 230 20.32 24.01 -14.21
CA ARG A 230 21.51 23.74 -15.01
C ARG A 230 21.26 22.71 -16.11
N ALA A 231 20.24 22.93 -16.92
CA ALA A 231 20.13 22.28 -18.24
C ALA A 231 19.26 23.19 -19.13
N ALA A 232 19.86 24.27 -19.60
CA ALA A 232 19.42 25.05 -20.75
C ALA A 232 20.67 25.45 -21.55
#